data_2dbbb3cffe4c55cad996b43063b42635
#
_entry.id   2dbbb3cffe4c55cad996b43063b42635
#
_cell.length_a   1.000
_cell.length_b   1.000
_cell.length_c   1.000
_cell.angle_alpha   90.00
_cell.angle_beta   90.00
_cell.angle_gamma   90.00
#
_symmetry.space_group_name_H-M   'P 1'
#
loop_
_entity.id
_entity.type
_entity.pdbx_description
1 polymer ?
#
loop_
_entity_poly.entity_id
_entity_poly.type
_entity_poly.pdbx_seq_one_letter_code
_entity_poly.pdbx_strand_id
1 'polypeptide(L)'
;MFYPVSLREVYEAGIGWPDDGVPVSDEVHARILLEQENGRVICADADGQPATKEPPPPTEEAQAAIERNWRDRQLVDTDALVARHRDELEVGTTTLSAEQYQALQAYRRQLRDWPESGEFPLAEHRPTAPDWLNALFADGVL
;
A
#
# COMPACT_ATOMS: atom_id res chain seq x y z
N MET A 1 -22.61 3.47 -16.83
CA MET A 1 -22.57 4.38 -15.66
C MET A 1 -23.92 4.36 -14.99
N PHE A 2 -23.95 4.31 -13.65
CA PHE A 2 -25.18 4.21 -12.85
C PHE A 2 -25.54 5.58 -12.25
N TYR A 3 -26.80 5.98 -12.37
CA TYR A 3 -27.28 7.25 -11.85
C TYR A 3 -28.47 7.04 -10.91
N PRO A 4 -28.55 7.76 -9.77
CA PRO A 4 -29.73 7.70 -8.93
C PRO A 4 -30.95 8.28 -9.64
N VAL A 5 -32.10 7.69 -9.43
CA VAL A 5 -33.35 8.14 -10.06
C VAL A 5 -33.72 9.58 -9.68
N SER A 6 -33.28 10.05 -8.53
CA SER A 6 -33.48 11.45 -8.10
C SER A 6 -32.84 12.48 -9.03
N LEU A 7 -31.81 12.10 -9.79
CA LEU A 7 -31.17 12.98 -10.78
C LEU A 7 -31.80 12.92 -12.17
N ARG A 8 -32.76 12.03 -12.42
CA ARG A 8 -33.35 11.84 -13.73
C ARG A 8 -33.99 13.11 -14.28
N GLU A 9 -34.76 13.81 -13.46
CA GLU A 9 -35.42 15.06 -13.85
C GLU A 9 -34.41 16.15 -14.24
N VAL A 10 -33.26 16.19 -13.60
CA VAL A 10 -32.18 17.14 -13.91
C VAL A 10 -31.59 16.87 -15.29
N TYR A 11 -31.38 15.61 -15.61
CA TYR A 11 -30.86 15.21 -16.93
C TYR A 11 -31.90 15.37 -18.04
N GLU A 12 -33.18 15.06 -17.77
CA GLU A 12 -34.28 15.25 -18.75
C GLU A 12 -34.55 16.73 -19.04
N ALA A 13 -34.26 17.63 -18.08
CA ALA A 13 -34.57 19.06 -18.20
C ALA A 13 -33.57 19.90 -19.01
N GLY A 14 -32.42 19.38 -19.43
CA GLY A 14 -31.51 20.19 -20.25
C GLY A 14 -30.08 19.71 -20.44
N ILE A 15 -29.61 18.69 -19.76
CA ILE A 15 -28.23 18.20 -19.88
C ILE A 15 -28.13 16.97 -20.78
N GLY A 16 -29.25 16.30 -21.04
CA GLY A 16 -29.31 15.03 -21.75
C GLY A 16 -28.91 13.86 -20.85
N TRP A 17 -29.66 12.78 -20.91
CA TRP A 17 -29.29 11.54 -20.24
C TRP A 17 -28.14 10.88 -21.02
N PRO A 18 -27.05 10.44 -20.36
CA PRO A 18 -25.97 9.72 -21.06
C PRO A 18 -26.50 8.46 -21.75
N ASP A 19 -26.07 8.20 -22.98
CA ASP A 19 -26.50 7.06 -23.78
C ASP A 19 -26.27 5.71 -23.09
N ASP A 20 -25.25 5.62 -22.25
CA ASP A 20 -24.88 4.45 -21.43
C ASP A 20 -25.38 4.53 -19.96
N GLY A 21 -26.21 5.53 -19.68
CA GLY A 21 -26.72 5.76 -18.33
C GLY A 21 -27.79 4.75 -17.93
N VAL A 22 -27.60 4.07 -16.81
CA VAL A 22 -28.58 3.15 -16.22
C VAL A 22 -29.15 3.77 -14.95
N PRO A 23 -30.45 4.10 -14.93
CA PRO A 23 -31.10 4.60 -13.72
C PRO A 23 -31.22 3.50 -12.66
N VAL A 24 -30.84 3.84 -11.43
CA VAL A 24 -30.93 2.93 -10.29
C VAL A 24 -31.61 3.65 -9.13
N SER A 25 -32.18 2.90 -8.17
CA SER A 25 -32.71 3.53 -6.97
C SER A 25 -31.62 4.26 -6.19
N ASP A 26 -31.99 5.31 -5.50
CA ASP A 26 -31.05 6.09 -4.67
C ASP A 26 -30.39 5.23 -3.59
N GLU A 27 -31.10 4.26 -3.04
CA GLU A 27 -30.59 3.29 -2.05
C GLU A 27 -29.50 2.39 -2.66
N VAL A 28 -29.73 1.87 -3.87
CA VAL A 28 -28.74 1.04 -4.58
C VAL A 28 -27.54 1.88 -4.96
N HIS A 29 -27.73 3.08 -5.45
CA HIS A 29 -26.65 4.00 -5.79
C HIS A 29 -25.76 4.31 -4.55
N ALA A 30 -26.39 4.67 -3.43
CA ALA A 30 -25.66 4.92 -2.19
C ALA A 30 -24.86 3.69 -1.71
N ARG A 31 -25.45 2.49 -1.82
CA ARG A 31 -24.80 1.24 -1.45
C ARG A 31 -23.55 0.97 -2.30
N ILE A 32 -23.64 1.07 -3.62
CA ILE A 32 -22.49 0.79 -4.50
C ILE A 32 -21.37 1.81 -4.31
N LEU A 33 -21.70 3.08 -4.01
CA LEU A 33 -20.69 4.08 -3.70
C LEU A 33 -19.97 3.76 -2.38
N LEU A 34 -20.70 3.34 -1.35
CA LEU A 34 -20.11 2.92 -0.09
C LEU A 34 -19.21 1.69 -0.26
N GLU A 35 -19.62 0.73 -1.05
CA GLU A 35 -18.80 -0.44 -1.37
C GLU A 35 -17.53 -0.05 -2.14
N GLN A 36 -17.62 0.92 -3.04
CA GLN A 36 -16.46 1.48 -3.76
C GLN A 36 -15.48 2.17 -2.80
N GLU A 37 -15.98 2.95 -1.84
CA GLU A 37 -15.16 3.58 -0.80
C GLU A 37 -14.42 2.53 0.04
N ASN A 38 -15.00 1.34 0.20
CA ASN A 38 -14.38 0.19 0.87
C ASN A 38 -13.45 -0.64 -0.05
N GLY A 39 -13.11 -0.11 -1.21
CA GLY A 39 -12.12 -0.72 -2.12
C GLY A 39 -12.69 -1.70 -3.13
N ARG A 40 -14.02 -1.86 -3.21
CA ARG A 40 -14.65 -2.69 -4.26
C ARG A 40 -14.74 -1.93 -5.58
N VAL A 41 -14.79 -2.65 -6.69
CA VAL A 41 -14.91 -2.08 -8.03
C VAL A 41 -16.35 -2.19 -8.51
N ILE A 42 -16.94 -1.09 -8.94
CA ILE A 42 -18.29 -1.05 -9.51
C ILE A 42 -18.28 -1.74 -10.86
N CYS A 43 -19.24 -2.61 -11.09
CA CYS A 43 -19.44 -3.32 -12.36
C CYS A 43 -20.93 -3.50 -12.63
N ALA A 44 -21.27 -3.95 -13.83
CA ALA A 44 -22.59 -4.45 -14.15
C ALA A 44 -22.62 -5.98 -13.96
N ASP A 45 -23.71 -6.50 -13.44
CA ASP A 45 -23.97 -7.95 -13.44
C ASP A 45 -24.43 -8.44 -14.82
N ALA A 46 -24.77 -9.72 -14.92
CA ALA A 46 -25.22 -10.34 -16.18
C ALA A 46 -26.50 -9.70 -16.75
N ASP A 47 -27.32 -9.09 -15.92
CA ASP A 47 -28.58 -8.42 -16.27
C ASP A 47 -28.39 -6.90 -16.49
N GLY A 48 -27.14 -6.41 -16.45
CA GLY A 48 -26.81 -4.99 -16.59
C GLY A 48 -27.11 -4.15 -15.35
N GLN A 49 -27.41 -4.79 -14.20
CA GLN A 49 -27.67 -4.11 -12.95
C GLN A 49 -26.39 -3.77 -12.20
N PRO A 50 -26.40 -2.73 -11.36
CA PRO A 50 -25.22 -2.34 -10.59
C PRO A 50 -24.81 -3.41 -9.58
N ALA A 51 -23.56 -3.77 -9.61
CA ALA A 51 -22.91 -4.69 -8.68
C ALA A 51 -21.51 -4.22 -8.35
N THR A 52 -20.89 -4.82 -7.37
CA THR A 52 -19.48 -4.59 -7.06
C THR A 52 -18.74 -5.93 -6.98
N LYS A 53 -17.47 -5.90 -7.29
CA LYS A 53 -16.58 -7.06 -7.21
C LYS A 53 -15.28 -6.70 -6.50
N GLU A 54 -14.58 -7.72 -6.05
CA GLU A 54 -13.22 -7.54 -5.55
C GLU A 54 -12.35 -6.92 -6.65
N PRO A 55 -11.43 -5.98 -6.30
CA PRO A 55 -10.46 -5.48 -7.25
C PRO A 55 -9.61 -6.64 -7.78
N PRO A 56 -9.18 -6.60 -9.04
CA PRO A 56 -8.25 -7.61 -9.54
C PRO A 56 -6.95 -7.57 -8.72
N PRO A 57 -6.29 -8.71 -8.50
CA PRO A 57 -5.00 -8.71 -7.83
C PRO A 57 -4.00 -7.84 -8.61
N PRO A 58 -3.04 -7.19 -7.94
CA PRO A 58 -2.04 -6.40 -8.62
C PRO A 58 -1.25 -7.27 -9.61
N THR A 59 -0.87 -6.67 -10.74
CA THR A 59 0.02 -7.34 -11.68
C THR A 59 1.37 -7.63 -11.03
N GLU A 60 2.13 -8.56 -11.58
CA GLU A 60 3.49 -8.86 -11.08
C GLU A 60 4.39 -7.61 -11.06
N GLU A 61 4.30 -6.78 -12.11
CA GLU A 61 5.01 -5.49 -12.16
C GLU A 61 4.58 -4.53 -11.06
N ALA A 62 3.28 -4.42 -10.83
CA ALA A 62 2.74 -3.57 -9.76
C ALA A 62 3.15 -4.10 -8.39
N GLN A 63 3.12 -5.40 -8.17
CA GLN A 63 3.58 -6.02 -6.94
C GLN A 63 5.08 -5.79 -6.72
N ALA A 64 5.88 -5.93 -7.77
CA ALA A 64 7.32 -5.64 -7.72
C ALA A 64 7.60 -4.17 -7.34
N ALA A 65 6.82 -3.23 -7.87
CA ALA A 65 6.94 -1.81 -7.52
C ALA A 65 6.58 -1.56 -6.05
N ILE A 66 5.53 -2.20 -5.54
CA ILE A 66 5.13 -2.12 -4.13
C ILE A 66 6.27 -2.63 -3.23
N GLU A 67 6.86 -3.78 -3.56
CA GLU A 67 7.93 -4.37 -2.76
C GLU A 67 9.23 -3.54 -2.80
N ARG A 68 9.57 -2.96 -3.96
CA ARG A 68 10.71 -2.03 -4.05
C ARG A 68 10.49 -0.77 -3.21
N ASN A 69 9.29 -0.20 -3.25
CA ASN A 69 8.94 0.94 -2.40
C ASN A 69 9.03 0.61 -0.91
N TRP A 70 8.52 -0.55 -0.50
CA TRP A 70 8.64 -1.02 0.87
C TRP A 70 10.12 -1.13 1.28
N ARG A 71 10.94 -1.82 0.47
CA ARG A 71 12.39 -1.98 0.70
C ARG A 71 13.11 -0.64 0.82
N ASP A 72 12.87 0.27 -0.11
CA ASP A 72 13.52 1.59 -0.13
C ASP A 72 13.19 2.39 1.12
N ARG A 73 11.95 2.29 1.58
CA ARG A 73 11.51 2.92 2.84
C ARG A 73 12.25 2.33 4.05
N GLN A 74 12.42 1.00 4.13
CA GLN A 74 13.20 0.37 5.19
C GLN A 74 14.66 0.83 5.19
N LEU A 75 15.26 1.00 4.03
CA LEU A 75 16.63 1.51 3.90
C LEU A 75 16.74 2.95 4.38
N VAL A 76 15.81 3.82 3.95
CA VAL A 76 15.76 5.24 4.37
C VAL A 76 15.55 5.35 5.88
N ASP A 77 14.60 4.62 6.44
CA ASP A 77 14.29 4.67 7.87
C ASP A 77 15.48 4.24 8.75
N THR A 78 16.35 3.39 8.23
CA THR A 78 17.55 2.92 8.95
C THR A 78 18.83 3.71 8.66
N ASP A 79 18.80 4.64 7.70
CA ASP A 79 19.98 5.46 7.36
C ASP A 79 20.44 6.32 8.54
N ALA A 80 19.51 6.93 9.25
CA ALA A 80 19.80 7.76 10.42
C ALA A 80 20.50 6.96 11.55
N LEU A 81 20.11 5.70 11.76
CA LEU A 81 20.75 4.83 12.74
C LEU A 81 22.21 4.52 12.38
N VAL A 82 22.46 4.26 11.10
CA VAL A 82 23.82 4.00 10.62
C VAL A 82 24.70 5.24 10.76
N ALA A 83 24.19 6.40 10.37
CA ALA A 83 24.90 7.68 10.49
C ALA A 83 25.21 7.98 11.96
N ARG A 84 24.20 7.90 12.83
CA ARG A 84 24.35 8.12 14.27
C ARG A 84 25.38 7.18 14.89
N HIS A 85 25.33 5.89 14.59
CA HIS A 85 26.29 4.93 15.13
C HIS A 85 27.73 5.27 14.73
N ARG A 86 27.96 5.69 13.48
CA ARG A 86 29.28 6.11 12.98
C ARG A 86 29.78 7.35 13.73
N ASP A 87 28.92 8.35 13.93
CA ASP A 87 29.25 9.56 14.66
C ASP A 87 29.55 9.25 16.14
N GLU A 88 28.78 8.38 16.78
CA GLU A 88 28.97 7.96 18.16
C GLU A 88 30.27 7.18 18.37
N LEU A 89 30.73 6.42 17.38
CA LEU A 89 32.06 5.75 17.43
C LEU A 89 33.20 6.73 17.57
N GLU A 90 33.10 7.94 17.00
CA GLU A 90 34.12 8.97 17.10
C GLU A 90 34.26 9.51 18.54
N VAL A 91 33.17 9.51 19.31
CA VAL A 91 33.17 9.95 20.71
C VAL A 91 33.26 8.80 21.72
N GLY A 92 33.32 7.56 21.26
CA GLY A 92 33.60 6.37 22.07
C GLY A 92 32.40 5.77 22.82
N THR A 93 31.15 6.26 22.61
CA THR A 93 29.95 5.73 23.22
C THR A 93 28.85 5.56 22.16
N THR A 94 28.33 4.36 21.99
CA THR A 94 27.32 4.05 20.99
C THR A 94 25.99 3.63 21.60
N THR A 95 24.87 4.08 21.01
CA THR A 95 23.53 3.64 21.37
C THR A 95 23.30 2.18 21.02
N LEU A 96 23.80 1.74 19.85
CA LEU A 96 23.75 0.35 19.44
C LEU A 96 25.01 -0.39 19.87
N SER A 97 24.87 -1.65 20.32
CA SER A 97 26.01 -2.53 20.49
C SER A 97 26.65 -2.88 19.15
N ALA A 98 27.87 -3.41 19.18
CA ALA A 98 28.54 -3.89 17.96
C ALA A 98 27.73 -5.00 17.27
N GLU A 99 27.14 -5.91 18.03
CA GLU A 99 26.29 -6.98 17.52
C GLU A 99 25.00 -6.44 16.89
N GLN A 100 24.36 -5.45 17.52
CA GLN A 100 23.18 -4.79 16.97
C GLN A 100 23.50 -4.08 15.67
N TYR A 101 24.61 -3.38 15.60
CA TYR A 101 25.03 -2.70 14.37
C TYR A 101 25.35 -3.69 13.26
N GLN A 102 26.00 -4.80 13.54
CA GLN A 102 26.25 -5.87 12.57
C GLN A 102 24.93 -6.49 12.08
N ALA A 103 23.97 -6.75 12.97
CA ALA A 103 22.64 -7.24 12.60
C ALA A 103 21.88 -6.25 11.71
N LEU A 104 21.98 -4.94 12.00
CA LEU A 104 21.42 -3.89 11.16
C LEU A 104 22.04 -3.91 9.77
N GLN A 105 23.33 -4.00 9.65
CA GLN A 105 24.02 -4.06 8.36
C GLN A 105 23.67 -5.31 7.57
N ALA A 106 23.54 -6.47 8.23
CA ALA A 106 23.11 -7.71 7.61
C ALA A 106 21.67 -7.59 7.07
N TYR A 107 20.76 -7.02 7.84
CA TYR A 107 19.38 -6.75 7.41
C TYR A 107 19.33 -5.81 6.20
N ARG A 108 20.08 -4.71 6.23
CA ARG A 108 20.19 -3.75 5.12
C ARG A 108 20.74 -4.40 3.85
N ARG A 109 21.67 -5.33 3.99
CA ARG A 109 22.19 -6.13 2.85
C ARG A 109 21.10 -7.01 2.27
N GLN A 110 20.35 -7.73 3.10
CA GLN A 110 19.22 -8.54 2.67
C GLN A 110 18.17 -7.70 1.93
N LEU A 111 17.88 -6.48 2.39
CA LEU A 111 16.99 -5.55 1.70
C LEU A 111 17.48 -5.20 0.29
N ARG A 112 18.77 -4.93 0.13
CA ARG A 112 19.36 -4.62 -1.19
C ARG A 112 19.29 -5.81 -2.13
N ASP A 113 19.54 -7.01 -1.61
CA ASP A 113 19.54 -8.25 -2.38
C ASP A 113 18.13 -8.79 -2.64
N TRP A 114 17.11 -8.29 -1.93
CA TRP A 114 15.72 -8.74 -2.00
C TRP A 114 15.15 -8.79 -3.42
N PRO A 115 15.27 -7.76 -4.28
CA PRO A 115 14.73 -7.79 -5.63
C PRO A 115 15.33 -8.85 -6.54
N GLU A 116 16.53 -9.35 -6.23
CA GLU A 116 17.24 -10.38 -7.00
C GLU A 116 17.06 -11.78 -6.40
N SER A 117 16.33 -11.88 -5.28
CA SER A 117 16.01 -13.18 -4.69
C SER A 117 14.96 -13.92 -5.53
N GLY A 118 14.98 -15.25 -5.52
CA GLY A 118 14.00 -16.08 -6.20
C GLY A 118 12.58 -15.97 -5.64
N GLU A 119 12.42 -15.41 -4.46
CA GLU A 119 11.16 -15.23 -3.76
C GLU A 119 10.52 -13.85 -3.98
N PHE A 120 11.22 -12.95 -4.64
CA PHE A 120 10.70 -11.62 -4.97
C PHE A 120 9.65 -11.72 -6.11
N PRO A 121 8.53 -11.00 -6.05
CA PRO A 121 8.09 -9.98 -5.10
C PRO A 121 7.07 -10.49 -4.05
N LEU A 122 7.22 -11.68 -3.51
CA LEU A 122 6.30 -12.24 -2.53
C LEU A 122 6.48 -11.58 -1.15
N ALA A 123 5.48 -10.86 -0.68
CA ALA A 123 5.54 -10.10 0.57
C ALA A 123 5.84 -10.97 1.80
N GLU A 124 5.41 -12.22 1.80
CA GLU A 124 5.69 -13.19 2.88
C GLU A 124 7.16 -13.57 2.99
N HIS A 125 7.96 -13.29 1.98
CA HIS A 125 9.41 -13.54 1.94
C HIS A 125 10.26 -12.28 2.11
N ARG A 126 9.66 -11.18 2.57
CA ARG A 126 10.40 -9.96 2.89
C ARG A 126 11.50 -10.25 3.91
N PRO A 127 12.68 -9.61 3.79
CA PRO A 127 13.69 -9.68 4.84
C PRO A 127 13.11 -9.28 6.20
N THR A 128 13.45 -10.05 7.23
CA THR A 128 12.94 -9.82 8.57
C THR A 128 13.88 -8.89 9.35
N ALA A 129 13.34 -7.77 9.85
CA ALA A 129 14.08 -6.86 10.71
C ALA A 129 14.44 -7.52 12.06
N PRO A 130 15.58 -7.17 12.66
CA PRO A 130 15.87 -7.56 14.03
C PRO A 130 14.78 -7.05 15.00
N ASP A 131 14.41 -7.86 15.99
CA ASP A 131 13.33 -7.53 16.93
C ASP A 131 13.56 -6.21 17.67
N TRP A 132 14.80 -5.96 18.07
CA TRP A 132 15.17 -4.72 18.76
C TRP A 132 14.98 -3.47 17.88
N LEU A 133 15.08 -3.59 16.56
CA LEU A 133 14.89 -2.48 15.63
C LEU A 133 13.44 -2.01 15.62
N ASN A 134 12.49 -2.94 15.60
CA ASN A 134 11.07 -2.61 15.67
C ASN A 134 10.72 -1.93 17.00
N ALA A 135 11.29 -2.41 18.11
CA ALA A 135 11.12 -1.79 19.43
C ALA A 135 11.68 -0.36 19.47
N LEU A 136 12.82 -0.12 18.83
CA LEU A 136 13.45 1.20 18.76
C LEU A 136 12.59 2.22 18.01
N PHE A 137 11.97 1.81 16.92
CA PHE A 137 11.03 2.66 16.17
C PHE A 137 9.74 2.94 16.96
N ALA A 138 9.23 1.95 17.69
CA ALA A 138 8.04 2.10 18.53
C ALA A 138 8.26 3.09 19.69
N ASP A 139 9.48 3.13 20.24
CA ASP A 139 9.86 4.03 21.35
C ASP A 139 10.16 5.47 20.91
N GLY A 140 10.12 5.77 19.60
CA GLY A 140 10.34 7.11 19.07
C GLY A 140 11.76 7.66 19.31
N VAL A 141 12.76 6.81 19.36
CA VAL A 141 14.17 7.17 19.61
C VAL A 141 14.86 7.78 18.37
N LEU A 142 14.12 7.90 17.27
CA LEU A 142 14.59 8.47 16.00
C LEU A 142 13.95 9.80 15.68
#